data_1ef969408c26cff6053776dc9467b1aa
#
_entry.id   1ef969408c26cff6053776dc9467b1aa
#
_cell.length_a   1.000
_cell.length_b   1.000
_cell.length_c   1.000
_cell.angle_alpha   90.00
_cell.angle_beta   90.00
_cell.angle_gamma   90.00
#
_symmetry.space_group_name_H-M   'P 1'
#
loop_
_entity.id
_entity.type
_entity.pdbx_description
1 polymer ?
#
loop_
_entity_poly.entity_id
_entity_poly.type
_entity_poly.pdbx_seq_one_letter_code
_entity_poly.pdbx_strand_id
1 'polypeptide(L)'
;ISGEYTDWNTMINLVKISLQNFKDQNKKVVLLTQTYPSPTTNNIIKELLDEYPNVSHVIYDTISDSSVLDAFENIYGIRAMADYDFSKAENIISIDADFLSDWQGGGYSAGYTKTRVPDKSSNKKMSYHLQFESNMTLTGSNADDRVPARPSELKKIVVRIYSRLTGNGDIK
;
A
#
# COMPACT_ATOMS: atom_id res chain seq x y z
N ILE A 1 -15.74 19.69 21.83
CA ILE A 1 -15.54 20.95 21.10
C ILE A 1 -14.82 21.90 22.05
N SER A 2 -13.82 22.61 21.60
CA SER A 2 -12.98 23.48 22.45
C SER A 2 -12.43 22.82 23.72
N GLY A 3 -12.13 21.52 23.66
CA GLY A 3 -11.66 20.72 24.79
C GLY A 3 -12.76 20.11 25.65
N GLU A 4 -14.03 20.39 25.37
CA GLU A 4 -15.18 19.84 26.09
C GLU A 4 -15.77 18.63 25.34
N TYR A 5 -16.32 17.67 26.11
CA TYR A 5 -17.05 16.53 25.56
C TYR A 5 -18.33 17.01 24.87
N THR A 6 -18.69 16.37 23.76
CA THR A 6 -19.94 16.64 23.04
C THR A 6 -20.48 15.34 22.43
N ASP A 7 -21.79 15.32 22.15
CA ASP A 7 -22.41 14.20 21.44
C ASP A 7 -22.28 14.34 19.90
N TRP A 8 -22.50 13.21 19.21
CA TRP A 8 -22.40 13.17 17.75
C TRP A 8 -23.41 14.07 17.04
N ASN A 9 -24.64 14.20 17.55
CA ASN A 9 -25.66 15.01 16.92
C ASN A 9 -25.29 16.51 16.95
N THR A 10 -24.80 16.97 18.09
CA THR A 10 -24.29 18.34 18.24
C THR A 10 -23.11 18.59 17.27
N MET A 11 -22.16 17.64 17.20
CA MET A 11 -21.00 17.75 16.32
C MET A 11 -21.43 17.82 14.84
N ILE A 12 -22.30 16.90 14.40
CA ILE A 12 -22.80 16.86 13.02
C ILE A 12 -23.53 18.15 12.68
N ASN A 13 -24.38 18.68 13.56
CA ASN A 13 -25.11 19.92 13.33
C ASN A 13 -24.16 21.11 13.19
N LEU A 14 -23.12 21.20 14.00
CA LEU A 14 -22.12 22.26 13.90
C LEU A 14 -21.36 22.20 12.56
N VAL A 15 -20.98 21.02 12.12
CA VAL A 15 -20.32 20.83 10.82
C VAL A 15 -21.25 21.26 9.67
N LYS A 16 -22.52 20.83 9.69
CA LYS A 16 -23.51 21.22 8.67
C LYS A 16 -23.71 22.73 8.60
N ILE A 17 -23.90 23.37 9.75
CA ILE A 17 -24.06 24.84 9.84
C ILE A 17 -22.82 25.53 9.31
N SER A 18 -21.63 25.06 9.66
CA SER A 18 -20.37 25.64 9.19
C SER A 18 -20.20 25.50 7.68
N LEU A 19 -20.47 24.33 7.11
CA LEU A 19 -20.40 24.10 5.67
C LEU A 19 -21.40 24.98 4.91
N GLN A 20 -22.63 25.12 5.41
CA GLN A 20 -23.62 25.99 4.83
C GLN A 20 -23.18 27.46 4.86
N ASN A 21 -22.69 27.95 6.00
CA ASN A 21 -22.20 29.33 6.13
C ASN A 21 -21.03 29.60 5.17
N PHE A 22 -20.11 28.65 4.97
CA PHE A 22 -19.03 28.80 4.01
C PHE A 22 -19.52 28.80 2.56
N LYS A 23 -20.54 27.99 2.25
CA LYS A 23 -21.19 27.98 0.94
C LYS A 23 -21.86 29.35 0.66
N ASP A 24 -22.61 29.89 1.62
CA ASP A 24 -23.32 31.19 1.49
C ASP A 24 -22.33 32.36 1.36
N GLN A 25 -21.15 32.26 1.99
CA GLN A 25 -20.09 33.25 1.90
C GLN A 25 -19.14 33.03 0.70
N ASN A 26 -19.41 32.04 -0.14
CA ASN A 26 -18.55 31.63 -1.26
C ASN A 26 -17.07 31.37 -0.86
N LYS A 27 -16.88 30.86 0.36
CA LYS A 27 -15.55 30.48 0.86
C LYS A 27 -15.18 29.08 0.38
N LYS A 28 -13.94 28.92 -0.08
CA LYS A 28 -13.40 27.61 -0.41
C LYS A 28 -13.15 26.79 0.85
N VAL A 29 -13.58 25.53 0.82
CA VAL A 29 -13.31 24.53 1.85
C VAL A 29 -12.52 23.40 1.23
N VAL A 30 -11.54 22.86 1.94
CA VAL A 30 -10.76 21.70 1.50
C VAL A 30 -11.03 20.55 2.44
N LEU A 31 -11.50 19.43 1.88
CA LEU A 31 -11.50 18.13 2.54
C LEU A 31 -10.16 17.48 2.27
N LEU A 32 -9.29 17.43 3.28
CA LEU A 32 -7.99 16.77 3.18
C LEU A 32 -8.07 15.37 3.77
N THR A 33 -7.71 14.37 2.98
CA THR A 33 -7.70 12.96 3.41
C THR A 33 -6.45 12.24 2.92
N GLN A 34 -6.20 11.07 3.45
CA GLN A 34 -5.37 10.06 2.80
C GLN A 34 -6.16 9.34 1.68
N THR A 35 -5.48 8.52 0.89
CA THR A 35 -6.15 7.61 -0.06
C THR A 35 -7.05 6.62 0.68
N TYR A 36 -8.31 6.52 0.29
CA TYR A 36 -9.24 5.50 0.78
C TYR A 36 -9.52 4.49 -0.33
N PRO A 37 -9.16 3.21 -0.14
CA PRO A 37 -9.48 2.15 -1.11
C PRO A 37 -10.95 1.72 -1.08
N SER A 38 -11.75 2.25 -0.15
CA SER A 38 -13.16 1.89 0.04
C SER A 38 -14.07 2.59 -0.98
N PRO A 39 -14.76 1.85 -1.87
CA PRO A 39 -15.74 2.45 -2.79
C PRO A 39 -16.86 3.18 -2.07
N THR A 40 -17.32 2.67 -0.91
CA THR A 40 -18.36 3.29 -0.10
C THR A 40 -17.93 4.66 0.41
N THR A 41 -16.70 4.77 0.95
CA THR A 41 -16.15 6.05 1.42
C THR A 41 -16.03 7.05 0.27
N ASN A 42 -15.56 6.61 -0.90
CA ASN A 42 -15.42 7.46 -2.08
C ASN A 42 -16.79 7.96 -2.58
N ASN A 43 -17.84 7.13 -2.52
CA ASN A 43 -19.19 7.57 -2.86
C ASN A 43 -19.73 8.63 -1.89
N ILE A 44 -19.50 8.45 -0.57
CA ILE A 44 -19.89 9.45 0.43
C ILE A 44 -19.17 10.78 0.21
N ILE A 45 -17.86 10.73 -0.10
CA ILE A 45 -17.07 11.92 -0.44
C ILE A 45 -17.68 12.61 -1.68
N LYS A 46 -18.02 11.84 -2.72
CA LYS A 46 -18.65 12.37 -3.92
C LYS A 46 -19.98 13.05 -3.61
N GLU A 47 -20.86 12.44 -2.82
CA GLU A 47 -22.11 13.03 -2.39
C GLU A 47 -21.90 14.36 -1.64
N LEU A 48 -20.87 14.42 -0.78
CA LEU A 48 -20.50 15.66 -0.09
C LEU A 48 -20.08 16.76 -1.06
N LEU A 49 -19.29 16.43 -2.09
CA LEU A 49 -18.84 17.41 -3.09
C LEU A 49 -20.00 17.89 -3.98
N ASP A 50 -20.94 17.02 -4.30
CA ASP A 50 -22.14 17.35 -5.08
C ASP A 50 -23.06 18.30 -4.28
N GLU A 51 -23.21 18.09 -2.96
CA GLU A 51 -24.01 18.94 -2.07
C GLU A 51 -23.34 20.31 -1.80
N TYR A 52 -22.01 20.32 -1.67
CA TYR A 52 -21.23 21.53 -1.36
C TYR A 52 -20.20 21.83 -2.46
N PRO A 53 -20.57 22.52 -3.55
CA PRO A 53 -19.67 22.79 -4.68
C PRO A 53 -18.45 23.67 -4.34
N ASN A 54 -18.47 24.35 -3.19
CA ASN A 54 -17.34 25.11 -2.65
C ASN A 54 -16.32 24.26 -1.91
N VAL A 55 -16.59 22.96 -1.72
CA VAL A 55 -15.66 21.99 -1.14
C VAL A 55 -14.85 21.34 -2.25
N SER A 56 -13.55 21.25 -2.08
CA SER A 56 -12.66 20.47 -2.92
C SER A 56 -12.03 19.32 -2.12
N HIS A 57 -11.89 18.15 -2.73
CA HIS A 57 -11.22 17.02 -2.10
C HIS A 57 -9.75 16.98 -2.54
N VAL A 58 -8.86 16.94 -1.57
CA VAL A 58 -7.40 16.80 -1.76
C VAL A 58 -6.93 15.56 -1.05
N ILE A 59 -6.23 14.69 -1.77
CA ILE A 59 -5.62 13.49 -1.21
C ILE A 59 -4.15 13.77 -0.98
N TYR A 60 -3.67 13.48 0.22
CA TYR A 60 -2.27 13.58 0.59
C TYR A 60 -1.85 12.35 1.38
N ASP A 61 -0.98 11.55 0.76
CA ASP A 61 -0.35 10.39 1.38
C ASP A 61 1.12 10.72 1.65
N THR A 62 1.53 10.65 2.91
CA THR A 62 2.93 10.87 3.30
C THR A 62 3.84 9.78 2.72
N ILE A 63 3.33 8.53 2.70
CA ILE A 63 3.93 7.39 2.00
C ILE A 63 2.88 6.95 0.98
N SER A 64 3.21 7.03 -0.30
CA SER A 64 2.26 6.77 -1.39
C SER A 64 2.60 5.48 -2.13
N ASP A 65 1.61 4.62 -2.32
CA ASP A 65 1.70 3.43 -3.17
C ASP A 65 1.44 3.74 -4.66
N SER A 66 1.30 5.02 -5.04
CA SER A 66 1.04 5.43 -6.43
C SER A 66 2.04 4.84 -7.42
N SER A 67 3.32 4.77 -7.06
CA SER A 67 4.35 4.22 -7.94
C SER A 67 4.13 2.74 -8.29
N VAL A 68 3.54 1.98 -7.38
CA VAL A 68 3.17 0.56 -7.61
C VAL A 68 2.01 0.47 -8.60
N LEU A 69 0.98 1.31 -8.39
CA LEU A 69 -0.18 1.39 -9.28
C LEU A 69 0.22 1.85 -10.69
N ASP A 70 1.10 2.87 -10.77
CA ASP A 70 1.59 3.40 -12.03
C ASP A 70 2.47 2.37 -12.78
N ALA A 71 3.31 1.63 -12.05
CA ALA A 71 4.11 0.54 -12.61
C ALA A 71 3.23 -0.59 -13.14
N PHE A 72 2.17 -0.97 -12.43
CA PHE A 72 1.23 -1.98 -12.86
C PHE A 72 0.47 -1.54 -14.12
N GLU A 73 0.01 -0.28 -14.15
CA GLU A 73 -0.64 0.31 -15.32
C GLU A 73 0.27 0.33 -16.56
N ASN A 74 1.54 0.70 -16.38
CA ASN A 74 2.51 0.70 -17.47
C ASN A 74 2.76 -0.69 -18.07
N ILE A 75 2.64 -1.75 -17.28
CA ILE A 75 2.89 -3.12 -17.74
C ILE A 75 1.62 -3.76 -18.29
N TYR A 76 0.48 -3.56 -17.63
CA TYR A 76 -0.76 -4.27 -17.89
C TYR A 76 -1.90 -3.41 -18.48
N GLY A 77 -1.70 -2.09 -18.59
CA GLY A 77 -2.70 -1.16 -19.15
C GLY A 77 -3.88 -0.87 -18.22
N ILE A 78 -3.82 -1.32 -16.97
CA ILE A 78 -4.87 -1.12 -15.96
C ILE A 78 -4.23 -0.64 -14.67
N ARG A 79 -4.75 0.45 -14.10
CA ARG A 79 -4.28 0.98 -12.82
C ARG A 79 -4.91 0.20 -11.66
N ALA A 80 -4.18 -0.81 -11.18
CA ALA A 80 -4.64 -1.73 -10.14
C ALA A 80 -3.47 -2.20 -9.27
N MET A 81 -3.78 -2.77 -8.11
CA MET A 81 -2.80 -3.49 -7.29
C MET A 81 -2.77 -4.96 -7.71
N ALA A 82 -1.56 -5.53 -7.77
CA ALA A 82 -1.40 -6.95 -8.02
C ALA A 82 -1.81 -7.77 -6.79
N ASP A 83 -2.45 -8.90 -7.01
CA ASP A 83 -2.65 -9.92 -5.98
C ASP A 83 -1.62 -11.05 -6.19
N TYR A 84 -0.84 -11.35 -5.15
CA TYR A 84 0.27 -12.30 -5.21
C TYR A 84 -0.08 -13.62 -4.53
N ASP A 85 -0.08 -14.72 -5.28
CA ASP A 85 -0.26 -16.06 -4.73
C ASP A 85 1.09 -16.69 -4.36
N PHE A 86 1.58 -16.39 -3.16
CA PHE A 86 2.82 -16.96 -2.63
C PHE A 86 2.77 -18.48 -2.44
N SER A 87 1.58 -19.11 -2.44
CA SER A 87 1.45 -20.57 -2.30
C SER A 87 2.00 -21.34 -3.50
N LYS A 88 2.27 -20.66 -4.60
CA LYS A 88 2.82 -21.24 -5.84
C LYS A 88 4.29 -20.91 -6.05
N ALA A 89 4.88 -20.09 -5.17
CA ALA A 89 6.26 -19.65 -5.34
C ALA A 89 7.23 -20.67 -4.73
N GLU A 90 8.20 -21.12 -5.52
CA GLU A 90 9.33 -21.95 -5.05
C GLU A 90 10.48 -21.05 -4.57
N ASN A 91 10.66 -19.90 -5.20
CA ASN A 91 11.67 -18.91 -4.84
C ASN A 91 11.01 -17.53 -4.75
N ILE A 92 11.27 -16.83 -3.66
CA ILE A 92 10.77 -15.50 -3.40
C ILE A 92 11.97 -14.57 -3.25
N ILE A 93 12.02 -13.51 -4.06
CA ILE A 93 12.97 -12.41 -3.88
C ILE A 93 12.12 -11.18 -3.55
N SER A 94 12.26 -10.68 -2.34
CA SER A 94 11.55 -9.50 -1.89
C SER A 94 12.53 -8.34 -1.67
N ILE A 95 12.12 -7.14 -2.10
CA ILE A 95 12.92 -5.94 -2.03
C ILE A 95 12.08 -4.86 -1.34
N ASP A 96 12.38 -4.63 -0.07
CA ASP A 96 11.76 -3.64 0.82
C ASP A 96 10.22 -3.78 0.92
N ALA A 97 9.68 -4.97 0.65
CA ALA A 97 8.25 -5.25 0.73
C ALA A 97 7.96 -6.11 1.96
N ASP A 98 7.33 -5.51 2.98
CA ASP A 98 6.92 -6.21 4.20
C ASP A 98 5.56 -6.91 4.01
N PHE A 99 5.51 -7.88 3.08
CA PHE A 99 4.27 -8.55 2.68
C PHE A 99 3.66 -9.48 3.73
N LEU A 100 4.38 -9.81 4.80
CA LEU A 100 3.81 -10.54 5.94
C LEU A 100 3.12 -9.62 6.95
N SER A 101 3.29 -8.29 6.81
CA SER A 101 2.60 -7.27 7.60
C SER A 101 1.47 -6.63 6.77
N ASP A 102 1.55 -5.33 6.52
CA ASP A 102 0.48 -4.52 5.93
C ASP A 102 0.72 -4.08 4.48
N TRP A 103 1.83 -4.52 3.87
CA TRP A 103 2.15 -4.17 2.49
C TRP A 103 0.99 -4.49 1.54
N GLN A 104 0.56 -3.49 0.77
CA GLN A 104 -0.60 -3.57 -0.14
C GLN A 104 -1.89 -4.10 0.51
N GLY A 105 -2.11 -3.80 1.79
CA GLY A 105 -3.30 -4.24 2.52
C GLY A 105 -3.18 -5.61 3.18
N GLY A 106 -2.03 -6.27 3.08
CA GLY A 106 -1.73 -7.52 3.79
C GLY A 106 -2.45 -8.76 3.22
N GLY A 107 -2.57 -9.80 4.05
CA GLY A 107 -3.31 -11.02 3.69
C GLY A 107 -2.45 -12.13 3.07
N TYR A 108 -1.18 -11.89 2.79
CA TYR A 108 -0.31 -12.84 2.08
C TYR A 108 0.25 -13.97 2.96
N SER A 109 0.14 -13.84 4.28
CA SER A 109 0.69 -14.81 5.24
C SER A 109 0.15 -16.23 5.03
N ALA A 110 -1.14 -16.37 4.73
CA ALA A 110 -1.77 -17.66 4.49
C ALA A 110 -1.22 -18.39 3.25
N GLY A 111 -0.93 -17.65 2.17
CA GLY A 111 -0.30 -18.18 0.95
C GLY A 111 1.16 -18.56 1.21
N TYR A 112 1.91 -17.68 1.88
CA TYR A 112 3.31 -17.89 2.19
C TYR A 112 3.55 -19.10 3.09
N THR A 113 2.77 -19.28 4.15
CA THR A 113 2.92 -20.40 5.09
C THR A 113 2.67 -21.77 4.46
N LYS A 114 1.81 -21.86 3.43
CA LYS A 114 1.55 -23.15 2.72
C LYS A 114 2.81 -23.76 2.11
N THR A 115 3.79 -22.93 1.73
CA THR A 115 5.05 -23.39 1.14
C THR A 115 6.20 -23.45 2.16
N ARG A 116 5.95 -22.94 3.40
CA ARG A 116 6.97 -22.84 4.47
C ARG A 116 6.77 -23.87 5.58
N VAL A 117 5.61 -24.52 5.65
CA VAL A 117 5.36 -25.60 6.60
C VAL A 117 5.70 -26.93 5.93
N PRO A 118 6.71 -27.66 6.45
CA PRO A 118 7.06 -28.97 5.92
C PRO A 118 5.88 -29.93 6.04
N ASP A 119 5.40 -30.44 4.93
CA ASP A 119 4.44 -31.54 4.92
C ASP A 119 5.20 -32.86 4.77
N LYS A 120 5.19 -33.68 5.82
CA LYS A 120 5.86 -34.99 5.84
C LYS A 120 5.28 -35.96 4.80
N SER A 121 4.06 -35.71 4.31
CA SER A 121 3.37 -36.52 3.31
C SER A 121 3.67 -36.11 1.88
N SER A 122 4.14 -34.90 1.66
CA SER A 122 4.50 -34.40 0.34
C SER A 122 6.03 -34.25 0.22
N ASN A 123 6.59 -34.76 -0.87
CA ASN A 123 8.01 -34.57 -1.21
C ASN A 123 8.30 -33.11 -1.67
N LYS A 124 7.46 -32.15 -1.30
CA LYS A 124 7.61 -30.75 -1.67
C LYS A 124 8.73 -30.12 -0.85
N LYS A 125 9.68 -29.52 -1.54
CA LYS A 125 10.68 -28.65 -0.91
C LYS A 125 10.00 -27.39 -0.38
N MET A 126 10.49 -26.92 0.76
CA MET A 126 10.14 -25.62 1.29
C MET A 126 10.56 -24.53 0.30
N SER A 127 9.75 -23.50 0.12
CA SER A 127 10.12 -22.33 -0.69
C SER A 127 11.33 -21.62 -0.08
N TYR A 128 12.19 -21.08 -0.93
CA TYR A 128 13.32 -20.26 -0.52
C TYR A 128 12.97 -18.79 -0.59
N HIS A 129 13.30 -18.02 0.45
CA HIS A 129 13.00 -16.61 0.53
C HIS A 129 14.25 -15.78 0.82
N LEU A 130 14.59 -14.89 -0.11
CA LEU A 130 15.65 -13.89 -0.01
C LEU A 130 15.02 -12.49 0.14
N GLN A 131 15.32 -11.81 1.24
CA GLN A 131 14.84 -10.47 1.55
C GLN A 131 15.94 -9.44 1.50
N PHE A 132 15.77 -8.37 0.72
CA PHE A 132 16.57 -7.15 0.77
C PHE A 132 15.75 -6.05 1.44
N GLU A 133 16.26 -5.45 2.51
CA GLU A 133 15.54 -4.41 3.25
C GLU A 133 16.45 -3.52 4.06
N SER A 134 16.01 -2.31 4.35
CA SER A 134 16.77 -1.35 5.17
C SER A 134 16.57 -1.58 6.67
N ASN A 135 15.35 -1.85 7.08
CA ASN A 135 15.00 -2.17 8.46
C ASN A 135 14.58 -3.63 8.56
N MET A 136 14.78 -4.23 9.73
CA MET A 136 14.29 -5.58 9.98
C MET A 136 12.78 -5.56 10.13
N THR A 137 12.10 -6.17 9.16
CA THR A 137 10.64 -6.30 9.13
C THR A 137 10.19 -7.69 9.58
N LEU A 138 8.87 -7.89 9.71
CA LEU A 138 8.29 -9.22 9.94
C LEU A 138 8.64 -10.17 8.78
N THR A 139 8.58 -9.69 7.56
CA THR A 139 8.96 -10.44 6.36
C THR A 139 10.44 -10.83 6.37
N GLY A 140 11.33 -9.88 6.69
CA GLY A 140 12.75 -10.14 6.77
C GLY A 140 13.16 -11.10 7.90
N SER A 141 12.43 -11.08 9.02
CA SER A 141 12.68 -12.02 10.12
C SER A 141 12.26 -13.47 9.81
N ASN A 142 11.44 -13.66 8.77
CA ASN A 142 10.99 -14.99 8.30
C ASN A 142 11.71 -15.45 7.01
N ALA A 143 12.61 -14.65 6.47
CA ALA A 143 13.38 -15.01 5.29
C ALA A 143 14.47 -16.06 5.61
N ASP A 144 14.84 -16.89 4.61
CA ASP A 144 15.98 -17.81 4.75
C ASP A 144 17.30 -17.03 4.71
N ASP A 145 17.38 -16.05 3.80
CA ASP A 145 18.48 -15.12 3.75
C ASP A 145 17.96 -13.68 3.75
N ARG A 146 18.52 -12.88 4.65
CA ARG A 146 18.24 -11.47 4.78
C ARG A 146 19.50 -10.66 4.51
N VAL A 147 19.41 -9.74 3.55
CA VAL A 147 20.49 -8.83 3.17
C VAL A 147 20.12 -7.41 3.55
N PRO A 148 20.73 -6.84 4.60
CA PRO A 148 20.55 -5.44 4.93
C PRO A 148 21.09 -4.56 3.80
N ALA A 149 20.27 -3.64 3.30
CA ALA A 149 20.62 -2.73 2.22
C ALA A 149 20.14 -1.33 2.53
N ARG A 150 20.93 -0.32 2.19
CA ARG A 150 20.50 1.07 2.34
C ARG A 150 19.41 1.38 1.31
N PRO A 151 18.44 2.30 1.61
CA PRO A 151 17.41 2.68 0.64
C PRO A 151 17.99 3.11 -0.73
N SER A 152 19.16 3.78 -0.73
CA SER A 152 19.87 4.18 -1.95
C SER A 152 20.46 3.01 -2.76
N GLU A 153 20.59 1.84 -2.16
CA GLU A 153 21.15 0.63 -2.79
C GLU A 153 20.06 -0.28 -3.37
N LEU A 154 18.83 -0.22 -2.85
CA LEU A 154 17.72 -1.08 -3.28
C LEU A 154 17.48 -0.99 -4.80
N LYS A 155 17.48 0.22 -5.34
CA LYS A 155 17.33 0.43 -6.78
C LYS A 155 18.43 -0.23 -7.61
N LYS A 156 19.68 -0.18 -7.13
CA LYS A 156 20.83 -0.84 -7.78
C LYS A 156 20.71 -2.36 -7.72
N ILE A 157 20.18 -2.89 -6.63
CA ILE A 157 19.93 -4.33 -6.46
C ILE A 157 18.93 -4.80 -7.51
N VAL A 158 17.81 -4.12 -7.67
CA VAL A 158 16.80 -4.42 -8.72
C VAL A 158 17.45 -4.46 -10.11
N VAL A 159 18.20 -3.41 -10.45
CA VAL A 159 18.85 -3.31 -11.76
C VAL A 159 19.85 -4.44 -11.98
N ARG A 160 20.64 -4.80 -10.97
CA ARG A 160 21.61 -5.92 -11.06
C ARG A 160 20.92 -7.28 -11.21
N ILE A 161 19.84 -7.53 -10.47
CA ILE A 161 19.05 -8.75 -10.61
C ILE A 161 18.47 -8.84 -12.02
N TYR A 162 17.85 -7.77 -12.50
CA TYR A 162 17.32 -7.68 -13.87
C TYR A 162 18.38 -7.96 -14.93
N SER A 163 19.53 -7.31 -14.83
CA SER A 163 20.65 -7.45 -15.74
C SER A 163 21.15 -8.90 -15.81
N ARG A 164 21.25 -9.57 -14.66
CA ARG A 164 21.67 -10.99 -14.61
C ARG A 164 20.63 -11.94 -15.19
N LEU A 165 19.34 -11.68 -14.95
CA LEU A 165 18.26 -12.52 -15.47
C LEU A 165 18.09 -12.38 -16.99
N THR A 166 18.33 -11.18 -17.51
CA THR A 166 18.17 -10.90 -18.95
C THR A 166 19.43 -11.11 -19.78
N GLY A 167 20.56 -11.38 -19.15
CA GLY A 167 21.86 -11.53 -19.84
C GLY A 167 22.46 -10.22 -20.37
N ASN A 168 21.86 -9.09 -20.05
CA ASN A 168 22.29 -7.76 -20.48
C ASN A 168 23.41 -7.22 -19.61
N GLY A 169 24.56 -7.85 -19.54
CA GLY A 169 25.81 -7.37 -18.95
C GLY A 169 25.73 -6.59 -17.61
N ASP A 170 26.81 -6.49 -16.88
CA ASP A 170 26.85 -5.70 -15.63
C ASP A 170 26.61 -4.21 -15.95
N ILE A 171 25.41 -3.72 -15.58
CA ILE A 171 25.15 -2.28 -15.48
C ILE A 171 25.94 -1.79 -14.25
N LYS A 172 26.98 -0.99 -14.51
CA LYS A 172 27.88 -0.43 -13.49
C LYS A 172 27.17 0.59 -12.60
#